data_5dad39c44d6fcce47bd598edf820e025
#
_entry.id   5dad39c44d6fcce47bd598edf820e025
#
_cell.length_a   1.000
_cell.length_b   1.000
_cell.length_c   1.000
_cell.angle_alpha   90.00
_cell.angle_beta   90.00
_cell.angle_gamma   90.00
#
_symmetry.space_group_name_H-M   'P 1'
#
loop_
_entity.id
_entity.type
_entity.pdbx_description
1 polymer ?
#
loop_
_entity_poly.entity_id
_entity_poly.type
_entity_poly.pdbx_seq_one_letter_code
_entity_poly.pdbx_strand_id
1 'polypeptide(L)'
;MANEQHVELIKQGSEAWNQWREQNPGESIDLSEADLRGLALAKANLKGADLKKAKLQFSNLAGASMEGANLEAARLQEANLQGAQLENAVVKNCNFMEANLQNTNFQNADIQGSQFNEDVLFGQTNLKGANLLDASGLSVMQIQTSLVDKDTKLPEYLSDDMEDEDFLNSMI
;
A
#
# COMPACT_ATOMS: atom_id res chain seq x y z
N MET A 1 17.58 4.33 10.45
CA MET A 1 18.15 5.07 9.31
C MET A 1 18.45 4.06 8.22
N ALA A 2 17.99 4.31 6.99
CA ALA A 2 18.13 3.35 5.88
C ALA A 2 19.58 2.84 5.71
N ASN A 3 19.71 1.62 5.21
CA ASN A 3 20.99 1.09 4.76
C ASN A 3 21.38 1.84 3.45
N GLU A 4 22.49 2.57 3.47
CA GLU A 4 22.94 3.39 2.33
C GLU A 4 23.17 2.54 1.06
N GLN A 5 23.67 1.31 1.20
CA GLN A 5 23.88 0.41 0.07
C GLN A 5 22.54 0.01 -0.58
N HIS A 6 21.52 -0.28 0.24
CA HIS A 6 20.18 -0.59 -0.27
C HIS A 6 19.57 0.61 -1.01
N VAL A 7 19.75 1.82 -0.46
CA VAL A 7 19.25 3.05 -1.09
C VAL A 7 19.93 3.32 -2.43
N GLU A 8 21.25 3.22 -2.49
CA GLU A 8 21.99 3.43 -3.73
C GLU A 8 21.66 2.35 -4.79
N LEU A 9 21.41 1.13 -4.35
CA LEU A 9 21.08 0.03 -5.26
C LEU A 9 19.65 0.19 -5.83
N ILE A 10 18.66 0.49 -5.00
CA ILE A 10 17.28 0.63 -5.48
C ILE A 10 17.11 1.85 -6.40
N LYS A 11 17.92 2.90 -6.24
CA LYS A 11 17.96 4.04 -7.16
C LYS A 11 18.43 3.69 -8.57
N GLN A 12 19.10 2.55 -8.76
CA GLN A 12 19.48 2.04 -10.07
C GLN A 12 18.30 1.45 -10.84
N GLY A 13 17.13 1.32 -10.18
CA GLY A 13 15.90 0.80 -10.74
C GLY A 13 15.59 -0.64 -10.36
N SER A 14 14.37 -1.07 -10.71
CA SER A 14 13.83 -2.36 -10.27
C SER A 14 14.60 -3.57 -10.82
N GLU A 15 15.20 -3.47 -12.01
CA GLU A 15 15.95 -4.59 -12.61
C GLU A 15 17.23 -4.90 -11.80
N ALA A 16 18.09 -3.90 -11.57
CA ALA A 16 19.29 -4.06 -10.77
C ALA A 16 18.98 -4.49 -9.34
N TRP A 17 17.92 -3.88 -8.76
CA TRP A 17 17.42 -4.24 -7.43
C TRP A 17 16.99 -5.71 -7.36
N ASN A 18 16.19 -6.18 -8.30
CA ASN A 18 15.68 -7.55 -8.30
C ASN A 18 16.80 -8.58 -8.51
N GLN A 19 17.75 -8.32 -9.40
CA GLN A 19 18.93 -9.18 -9.56
C GLN A 19 19.72 -9.32 -8.27
N TRP A 20 19.92 -8.23 -7.54
CA TRP A 20 20.60 -8.27 -6.25
C TRP A 20 19.77 -9.05 -5.21
N ARG A 21 18.44 -8.86 -5.17
CA ARG A 21 17.53 -9.60 -4.28
C ARG A 21 17.58 -11.10 -4.50
N GLU A 22 17.68 -11.55 -5.75
CA GLU A 22 17.82 -12.97 -6.09
C GLU A 22 19.14 -13.58 -5.57
N GLN A 23 20.22 -12.79 -5.57
CA GLN A 23 21.51 -13.20 -5.08
C GLN A 23 21.63 -13.11 -3.56
N ASN A 24 20.76 -12.35 -2.90
CA ASN A 24 20.76 -12.10 -1.46
C ASN A 24 19.38 -12.38 -0.82
N PRO A 25 18.83 -13.59 -0.93
CA PRO A 25 17.44 -13.89 -0.55
C PRO A 25 17.18 -13.79 0.96
N GLY A 26 18.20 -13.88 1.81
CA GLY A 26 18.10 -13.80 3.27
C GLY A 26 18.40 -12.41 3.83
N GLU A 27 18.71 -11.43 2.99
CA GLU A 27 19.08 -10.09 3.45
C GLU A 27 17.86 -9.31 3.93
N SER A 28 17.97 -8.72 5.14
CA SER A 28 16.97 -7.81 5.69
C SER A 28 17.08 -6.45 5.03
N ILE A 29 16.00 -6.01 4.39
CA ILE A 29 15.99 -4.76 3.64
C ILE A 29 15.60 -3.60 4.54
N ASP A 30 16.49 -2.63 4.69
CA ASP A 30 16.23 -1.37 5.39
C ASP A 30 16.29 -0.19 4.39
N LEU A 31 15.10 0.34 4.08
CA LEU A 31 14.87 1.55 3.29
C LEU A 31 14.07 2.58 4.12
N SER A 32 14.12 2.47 5.45
CA SER A 32 13.40 3.33 6.37
C SER A 32 13.84 4.80 6.21
N GLU A 33 12.86 5.71 6.12
CA GLU A 33 13.08 7.16 5.92
C GLU A 33 13.78 7.53 4.60
N ALA A 34 14.07 6.56 3.71
CA ALA A 34 14.74 6.80 2.44
C ALA A 34 13.96 7.75 1.54
N ASP A 35 14.68 8.56 0.78
CA ASP A 35 14.10 9.39 -0.28
C ASP A 35 14.09 8.61 -1.60
N LEU A 36 12.92 8.08 -1.93
CA LEU A 36 12.64 7.25 -3.10
C LEU A 36 11.61 7.91 -4.03
N ARG A 37 11.46 9.24 -3.93
CA ARG A 37 10.48 9.99 -4.70
C ARG A 37 10.73 9.90 -6.20
N GLY A 38 9.66 9.70 -6.96
CA GLY A 38 9.68 9.67 -8.41
C GLY A 38 10.44 8.50 -9.03
N LEU A 39 10.88 7.51 -8.23
CA LEU A 39 11.63 6.38 -8.76
C LEU A 39 10.74 5.41 -9.56
N ALA A 40 11.33 4.82 -10.60
CA ALA A 40 10.71 3.77 -11.39
C ALA A 40 10.95 2.39 -10.72
N LEU A 41 10.05 2.01 -9.82
CA LEU A 41 10.12 0.79 -9.01
C LEU A 41 9.05 -0.25 -9.41
N ALA A 42 8.55 -0.16 -10.63
CA ALA A 42 7.57 -1.13 -11.13
C ALA A 42 8.15 -2.55 -11.05
N LYS A 43 7.35 -3.48 -10.47
CA LYS A 43 7.72 -4.88 -10.24
C LYS A 43 8.95 -5.07 -9.34
N ALA A 44 9.35 -4.06 -8.55
CA ALA A 44 10.43 -4.21 -7.58
C ALA A 44 10.06 -5.25 -6.50
N ASN A 45 11.01 -6.10 -6.15
CA ASN A 45 10.88 -7.06 -5.05
C ASN A 45 11.22 -6.38 -3.72
N LEU A 46 10.22 -5.81 -3.08
CA LEU A 46 10.28 -5.14 -1.77
C LEU A 46 9.67 -6.00 -0.66
N LYS A 47 9.52 -7.30 -0.89
CA LYS A 47 8.95 -8.23 0.08
C LYS A 47 9.70 -8.19 1.40
N GLY A 48 8.94 -7.96 2.49
CA GLY A 48 9.46 -7.87 3.86
C GLY A 48 10.37 -6.66 4.12
N ALA A 49 10.46 -5.69 3.20
CA ALA A 49 11.31 -4.51 3.37
C ALA A 49 10.78 -3.59 4.47
N ASP A 50 11.68 -2.98 5.23
CA ASP A 50 11.36 -1.83 6.08
C ASP A 50 11.40 -0.54 5.25
N LEU A 51 10.22 0.02 5.00
CA LEU A 51 9.96 1.27 4.28
C LEU A 51 9.33 2.32 5.23
N LYS A 52 9.48 2.14 6.55
CA LYS A 52 8.91 3.04 7.55
C LYS A 52 9.33 4.47 7.28
N LYS A 53 8.34 5.38 7.17
CA LYS A 53 8.53 6.80 6.85
C LYS A 53 9.25 7.10 5.53
N ALA A 54 9.39 6.12 4.65
CA ALA A 54 9.98 6.35 3.33
C ALA A 54 9.19 7.40 2.54
N LYS A 55 9.89 8.19 1.73
CA LYS A 55 9.29 9.17 0.84
C LYS A 55 9.15 8.52 -0.54
N LEU A 56 7.93 8.14 -0.89
CA LEU A 56 7.57 7.42 -2.11
C LEU A 56 6.62 8.24 -3.02
N GLN A 57 6.52 9.55 -2.78
CA GLN A 57 5.65 10.40 -3.59
C GLN A 57 6.07 10.34 -5.07
N PHE A 58 5.08 10.29 -5.96
CA PHE A 58 5.27 10.24 -7.41
C PHE A 58 6.02 8.99 -7.92
N SER A 59 6.32 8.01 -7.07
CA SER A 59 7.02 6.80 -7.51
C SER A 59 6.10 5.87 -8.28
N ASN A 60 6.67 5.11 -9.20
CA ASN A 60 5.97 4.05 -9.90
C ASN A 60 6.27 2.69 -9.23
N LEU A 61 5.33 2.20 -8.45
CA LEU A 61 5.36 0.91 -7.74
C LEU A 61 4.41 -0.12 -8.39
N ALA A 62 4.01 0.10 -9.64
CA ALA A 62 3.05 -0.79 -10.31
C ALA A 62 3.55 -2.25 -10.32
N GLY A 63 2.73 -3.15 -9.79
CA GLY A 63 3.05 -4.57 -9.68
C GLY A 63 4.22 -4.91 -8.76
N ALA A 64 4.67 -4.00 -7.90
CA ALA A 64 5.73 -4.28 -6.93
C ALA A 64 5.27 -5.32 -5.89
N SER A 65 6.18 -6.21 -5.50
CA SER A 65 5.96 -7.20 -4.43
C SER A 65 6.37 -6.58 -3.09
N MET A 66 5.41 -6.32 -2.22
CA MET A 66 5.59 -5.69 -0.90
C MET A 66 4.91 -6.49 0.22
N GLU A 67 4.71 -7.80 0.00
CA GLU A 67 4.08 -8.67 0.99
C GLU A 67 4.87 -8.64 2.30
N GLY A 68 4.16 -8.38 3.40
CA GLY A 68 4.75 -8.26 4.73
C GLY A 68 5.70 -7.09 4.94
N ALA A 69 5.79 -6.15 4.01
CA ALA A 69 6.60 -4.95 4.16
C ALA A 69 6.05 -4.02 5.26
N ASN A 70 6.92 -3.22 5.87
CA ASN A 70 6.57 -2.18 6.81
C ASN A 70 6.64 -0.81 6.15
N LEU A 71 5.47 -0.21 5.85
CA LEU A 71 5.34 1.13 5.27
C LEU A 71 4.84 2.15 6.31
N GLU A 72 4.87 1.85 7.61
CA GLU A 72 4.33 2.75 8.63
C GLU A 72 4.77 4.20 8.41
N ALA A 73 3.81 5.12 8.33
CA ALA A 73 4.00 6.54 8.09
C ALA A 73 4.73 6.90 6.77
N ALA A 74 4.74 6.00 5.79
CA ALA A 74 5.28 6.29 4.47
C ALA A 74 4.43 7.34 3.73
N ARG A 75 5.05 8.10 2.86
CA ARG A 75 4.41 9.11 2.01
C ARG A 75 4.26 8.58 0.60
N LEU A 76 3.02 8.35 0.18
CA LEU A 76 2.67 7.70 -1.09
C LEU A 76 1.77 8.59 -1.97
N GLN A 77 1.76 9.91 -1.71
CA GLN A 77 0.96 10.84 -2.51
C GLN A 77 1.35 10.74 -3.98
N GLU A 78 0.35 10.64 -4.85
CA GLU A 78 0.51 10.51 -6.30
C GLU A 78 1.37 9.31 -6.74
N ALA A 79 1.59 8.33 -5.85
CA ALA A 79 2.29 7.11 -6.22
C ALA A 79 1.39 6.17 -7.04
N ASN A 80 1.97 5.48 -8.00
CA ASN A 80 1.28 4.44 -8.74
C ASN A 80 1.56 3.06 -8.12
N LEU A 81 0.57 2.50 -7.42
CA LEU A 81 0.62 1.15 -6.83
C LEU A 81 -0.26 0.16 -7.60
N GLN A 82 -0.65 0.48 -8.83
CA GLN A 82 -1.54 -0.41 -9.59
C GLN A 82 -1.02 -1.85 -9.62
N GLY A 83 -1.85 -2.79 -9.13
CA GLY A 83 -1.51 -4.21 -9.10
C GLY A 83 -0.40 -4.60 -8.11
N ALA A 84 0.05 -3.70 -7.25
CA ALA A 84 1.05 -4.01 -6.21
C ALA A 84 0.50 -5.02 -5.19
N GLN A 85 1.39 -5.85 -4.62
CA GLN A 85 1.05 -6.89 -3.65
C GLN A 85 1.50 -6.47 -2.26
N LEU A 86 0.53 -6.19 -1.37
CA LEU A 86 0.75 -5.70 0.00
C LEU A 86 0.07 -6.60 1.04
N GLU A 87 -0.09 -7.89 0.73
CA GLU A 87 -0.68 -8.82 1.68
C GLU A 87 0.10 -8.83 2.99
N ASN A 88 -0.63 -8.76 4.10
CA ASN A 88 -0.08 -8.74 5.46
C ASN A 88 0.91 -7.60 5.73
N ALA A 89 0.96 -6.56 4.90
CA ALA A 89 1.83 -5.41 5.11
C ALA A 89 1.33 -4.53 6.26
N VAL A 90 2.27 -3.84 6.91
CA VAL A 90 1.98 -2.77 7.87
C VAL A 90 1.98 -1.44 7.11
N VAL A 91 0.81 -0.84 6.94
CA VAL A 91 0.57 0.35 6.11
C VAL A 91 -0.07 1.47 6.94
N LYS A 92 0.22 1.47 8.25
CA LYS A 92 -0.37 2.43 9.21
C LYS A 92 0.07 3.87 8.94
N ASN A 93 -0.86 4.80 9.14
CA ASN A 93 -0.59 6.22 9.08
C ASN A 93 0.07 6.69 7.77
N CYS A 94 -0.11 5.96 6.68
CA CYS A 94 0.37 6.34 5.37
C CYS A 94 -0.46 7.47 4.76
N ASN A 95 0.14 8.23 3.87
CA ASN A 95 -0.58 9.21 3.07
C ASN A 95 -0.68 8.74 1.62
N PHE A 96 -1.91 8.44 1.16
CA PHE A 96 -2.23 7.94 -0.17
C PHE A 96 -2.95 8.97 -1.05
N MET A 97 -3.03 10.22 -0.67
CA MET A 97 -3.74 11.23 -1.46
C MET A 97 -3.32 11.16 -2.94
N GLU A 98 -4.31 11.12 -3.84
CA GLU A 98 -4.11 11.06 -5.30
C GLU A 98 -3.34 9.82 -5.81
N ALA A 99 -3.15 8.79 -4.97
CA ALA A 99 -2.48 7.56 -5.38
C ALA A 99 -3.38 6.69 -6.29
N ASN A 100 -2.75 5.90 -7.15
CA ASN A 100 -3.44 4.86 -7.92
C ASN A 100 -3.29 3.50 -7.22
N LEU A 101 -4.40 3.01 -6.65
CA LEU A 101 -4.51 1.72 -5.95
C LEU A 101 -5.29 0.66 -6.74
N GLN A 102 -5.59 0.90 -8.02
CA GLN A 102 -6.37 -0.05 -8.82
C GLN A 102 -5.72 -1.43 -8.84
N ASN A 103 -6.50 -2.47 -8.57
CA ASN A 103 -6.05 -3.86 -8.48
C ASN A 103 -4.94 -4.12 -7.44
N THR A 104 -4.68 -3.17 -6.54
CA THR A 104 -3.72 -3.38 -5.43
C THR A 104 -4.28 -4.42 -4.46
N ASN A 105 -3.43 -5.32 -3.98
CA ASN A 105 -3.80 -6.35 -3.04
C ASN A 105 -3.35 -5.97 -1.61
N PHE A 106 -4.30 -5.56 -0.77
CA PHE A 106 -4.11 -5.25 0.64
C PHE A 106 -4.71 -6.33 1.57
N GLN A 107 -4.86 -7.56 1.08
CA GLN A 107 -5.46 -8.61 1.90
C GLN A 107 -4.73 -8.74 3.25
N ASN A 108 -5.50 -8.68 4.35
CA ASN A 108 -5.00 -8.73 5.73
C ASN A 108 -3.98 -7.62 6.08
N ALA A 109 -3.85 -6.57 5.30
CA ALA A 109 -2.95 -5.45 5.61
C ALA A 109 -3.52 -4.59 6.75
N ASP A 110 -2.62 -3.99 7.54
CA ASP A 110 -3.00 -3.03 8.57
C ASP A 110 -2.81 -1.60 8.04
N ILE A 111 -3.93 -0.99 7.61
CA ILE A 111 -4.00 0.34 6.97
C ILE A 111 -4.51 1.40 7.96
N GLN A 112 -4.56 1.09 9.23
CA GLN A 112 -5.12 1.94 10.28
C GLN A 112 -4.53 3.37 10.25
N GLY A 113 -5.38 4.38 10.38
CA GLY A 113 -5.00 5.78 10.47
C GLY A 113 -4.45 6.38 9.17
N SER A 114 -4.49 5.66 8.05
CA SER A 114 -4.02 6.17 6.76
C SER A 114 -4.96 7.22 6.17
N GLN A 115 -4.41 8.10 5.34
CA GLN A 115 -5.11 9.23 4.74
C GLN A 115 -5.34 8.99 3.25
N PHE A 116 -6.57 9.24 2.82
CA PHE A 116 -7.03 9.16 1.45
C PHE A 116 -7.74 10.46 1.05
N ASN A 117 -8.15 10.59 -0.19
CA ASN A 117 -9.06 11.61 -0.68
C ASN A 117 -9.89 11.04 -1.85
N GLU A 118 -10.82 11.83 -2.38
CA GLU A 118 -11.69 11.42 -3.48
C GLU A 118 -10.95 11.11 -4.79
N ASP A 119 -9.73 11.66 -4.96
CA ASP A 119 -8.92 11.45 -6.17
C ASP A 119 -8.12 10.13 -6.15
N VAL A 120 -8.10 9.41 -5.02
CA VAL A 120 -7.47 8.08 -4.96
C VAL A 120 -8.25 7.11 -5.83
N LEU A 121 -7.55 6.49 -6.78
CA LEU A 121 -8.15 5.50 -7.66
C LEU A 121 -8.18 4.13 -6.99
N PHE A 122 -9.38 3.72 -6.62
CA PHE A 122 -9.67 2.36 -6.17
C PHE A 122 -10.12 1.45 -7.32
N GLY A 123 -10.67 0.57 -7.50
CA GLY A 123 -11.12 -0.26 -8.62
C GLY A 123 -10.51 -1.63 -8.52
N GLN A 124 -11.30 -2.58 -8.02
CA GLN A 124 -10.88 -3.94 -7.75
C GLN A 124 -9.71 -4.03 -6.74
N THR A 125 -9.50 -3.00 -5.91
CA THR A 125 -8.57 -3.05 -4.78
C THR A 125 -9.04 -4.13 -3.80
N ASN A 126 -8.18 -5.09 -3.49
CA ASN A 126 -8.52 -6.16 -2.56
C ASN A 126 -8.24 -5.70 -1.11
N LEU A 127 -9.30 -5.47 -0.35
CA LEU A 127 -9.27 -5.06 1.06
C LEU A 127 -9.74 -6.16 2.02
N LYS A 128 -9.89 -7.41 1.54
CA LYS A 128 -10.38 -8.52 2.37
C LYS A 128 -9.51 -8.72 3.61
N GLY A 129 -10.15 -8.73 4.79
CA GLY A 129 -9.46 -8.83 6.08
C GLY A 129 -8.60 -7.62 6.45
N ALA A 130 -8.57 -6.56 5.63
CA ALA A 130 -7.77 -5.36 5.93
C ALA A 130 -8.36 -4.55 7.09
N ASN A 131 -7.48 -3.90 7.86
CA ASN A 131 -7.86 -3.01 8.96
C ASN A 131 -7.73 -1.54 8.52
N LEU A 132 -8.87 -0.86 8.26
CA LEU A 132 -8.94 0.56 7.88
C LEU A 132 -9.51 1.43 9.03
N LEU A 133 -9.52 0.95 10.28
CA LEU A 133 -9.95 1.77 11.42
C LEU A 133 -9.17 3.09 11.46
N ASP A 134 -9.84 4.15 11.84
CA ASP A 134 -9.25 5.51 11.91
C ASP A 134 -8.71 6.06 10.59
N ALA A 135 -8.86 5.35 9.46
CA ALA A 135 -8.53 5.89 8.15
C ALA A 135 -9.47 7.05 7.80
N SER A 136 -8.96 8.06 7.10
CA SER A 136 -9.71 9.26 6.77
C SER A 136 -9.76 9.52 5.26
N GLY A 137 -10.83 10.21 4.81
CA GLY A 137 -10.98 10.67 3.43
C GLY A 137 -11.41 9.59 2.44
N LEU A 138 -11.83 8.41 2.91
CA LEU A 138 -12.46 7.38 2.08
C LEU A 138 -13.93 7.73 1.80
N SER A 139 -14.40 7.41 0.61
CA SER A 139 -15.80 7.51 0.22
C SER A 139 -16.46 6.13 0.14
N VAL A 140 -17.79 6.09 0.28
CA VAL A 140 -18.58 4.86 0.07
C VAL A 140 -18.32 4.27 -1.31
N MET A 141 -18.25 5.11 -2.35
CA MET A 141 -17.99 4.65 -3.72
C MET A 141 -16.65 3.93 -3.87
N GLN A 142 -15.59 4.41 -3.20
CA GLN A 142 -14.29 3.75 -3.23
C GLN A 142 -14.35 2.36 -2.60
N ILE A 143 -15.10 2.19 -1.50
CA ILE A 143 -15.30 0.88 -0.85
C ILE A 143 -16.16 -0.02 -1.73
N GLN A 144 -17.25 0.47 -2.31
CA GLN A 144 -18.13 -0.30 -3.20
C GLN A 144 -17.43 -0.83 -4.46
N THR A 145 -16.38 -0.15 -4.93
CA THR A 145 -15.58 -0.59 -6.08
C THR A 145 -14.43 -1.52 -5.70
N SER A 146 -14.23 -1.76 -4.40
CA SER A 146 -13.21 -2.62 -3.83
C SER A 146 -13.75 -4.01 -3.49
N LEU A 147 -12.86 -4.97 -3.27
CA LEU A 147 -13.19 -6.29 -2.76
C LEU A 147 -13.05 -6.29 -1.23
N VAL A 148 -14.15 -6.41 -0.53
CA VAL A 148 -14.22 -6.47 0.93
C VAL A 148 -14.84 -7.79 1.40
N ASP A 149 -14.72 -8.10 2.68
CA ASP A 149 -15.37 -9.24 3.32
C ASP A 149 -15.76 -8.89 4.78
N LYS A 150 -16.36 -9.84 5.48
CA LYS A 150 -16.81 -9.69 6.87
C LYS A 150 -15.68 -9.37 7.87
N ASP A 151 -14.44 -9.66 7.51
CA ASP A 151 -13.26 -9.42 8.36
C ASP A 151 -12.61 -8.06 8.07
N THR A 152 -13.05 -7.37 7.00
CA THR A 152 -12.62 -6.01 6.67
C THR A 152 -13.16 -5.02 7.71
N LYS A 153 -12.28 -4.25 8.34
CA LYS A 153 -12.64 -3.23 9.34
C LYS A 153 -12.65 -1.85 8.72
N LEU A 154 -13.82 -1.26 8.60
CA LEU A 154 -14.01 0.08 8.03
C LEU A 154 -14.04 1.16 9.12
N PRO A 155 -13.70 2.44 8.77
CA PRO A 155 -13.88 3.57 9.68
C PRO A 155 -15.36 3.79 10.05
N GLU A 156 -15.62 4.23 11.29
CA GLU A 156 -17.00 4.43 11.79
C GLU A 156 -17.83 5.36 10.89
N TYR A 157 -17.24 6.44 10.38
CA TYR A 157 -17.98 7.41 9.55
C TYR A 157 -18.50 6.84 8.22
N LEU A 158 -17.99 5.68 7.77
CA LEU A 158 -18.52 4.99 6.59
C LEU A 158 -19.64 4.01 6.96
N SER A 159 -19.68 3.51 8.19
CA SER A 159 -20.70 2.54 8.63
C SER A 159 -22.10 3.15 8.59
N ASP A 160 -22.22 4.43 8.95
CA ASP A 160 -23.50 5.13 9.01
C ASP A 160 -24.07 5.42 7.60
N ASP A 161 -23.18 5.60 6.60
CA ASP A 161 -23.56 5.85 5.21
C ASP A 161 -23.81 4.55 4.40
N MET A 162 -23.47 3.39 4.98
CA MET A 162 -23.53 2.08 4.31
C MET A 162 -24.68 1.21 4.84
N GLU A 163 -25.78 1.82 5.33
CA GLU A 163 -27.01 1.12 5.76
C GLU A 163 -27.76 0.39 4.62
N ASP A 164 -27.17 0.32 3.43
CA ASP A 164 -27.74 -0.42 2.30
C ASP A 164 -27.60 -1.93 2.57
N GLU A 165 -28.73 -2.60 2.87
CA GLU A 165 -28.80 -4.05 3.16
C GLU A 165 -28.13 -4.89 2.04
N ASP A 166 -28.14 -4.41 0.80
CA ASP A 166 -27.53 -5.10 -0.34
C ASP A 166 -26.00 -5.06 -0.29
N PHE A 167 -25.40 -3.99 0.23
CA PHE A 167 -23.96 -3.91 0.41
C PHE A 167 -23.49 -4.81 1.58
N LEU A 168 -24.18 -4.77 2.72
CA LEU A 168 -23.88 -5.63 3.87
C LEU A 168 -24.00 -7.12 3.51
N ASN A 169 -24.95 -7.48 2.66
CA ASN A 169 -25.12 -8.84 2.17
C ASN A 169 -24.01 -9.28 1.19
N SER A 170 -23.34 -8.33 0.53
CA SER A 170 -22.20 -8.64 -0.36
C SER A 170 -20.89 -8.90 0.41
N MET A 171 -20.85 -8.57 1.70
CA MET A 171 -19.72 -8.82 2.61
C MET A 171 -19.79 -10.18 3.32
N ILE A 172 -20.86 -10.97 3.09
CA ILE A 172 -21.07 -12.32 3.63
C ILE A 172 -20.58 -13.31 2.58
#